data_d4e8cb690329af5b88d5514be58acec8
#
_entry.id   d4e8cb690329af5b88d5514be58acec8
#
_cell.length_a   1.000
_cell.length_b   1.000
_cell.length_c   1.000
_cell.angle_alpha   90.00
_cell.angle_beta   90.00
_cell.angle_gamma   90.00
#
_symmetry.space_group_name_H-M   'P 1'
#
loop_
_entity.id
_entity.type
_entity.pdbx_description
1 polymer ?
#
loop_
_entity_poly.entity_id
_entity_poly.type
_entity_poly.pdbx_seq_one_letter_code
_entity_poly.pdbx_strand_id
1 'polypeptide(L)'
;MRSVKKILWSCAVLAVVCGCTKLETPPNKNQPSGDGTGVYKVVAHRGGYQECARPDCSISSLKYAIMLRCFASECDIVLTGDNDVLVAHPQSGYLVNGLEPFDHTVAEIRAAGTLANGEPVPTLRDFIRVLQDPELNPHGMRLWLDVKRLTKNGEEIDVNHSINACYRACEIIKEMKAQSLCEFLIPTGGSIFDVVRDKVIDEYRINLAWMTCTHPDNYGKAWAQLSYDKIFGDNTAYGPMDYISAGVPLSVYNVDDDETMDAVIPYYPKLKAIFTNYPSKLIQKLRAQGY
;
A
#
# COMPACT_ATOMS: atom_id res chain seq x y z
N MET A 1 -7.48 64.53 48.31
CA MET A 1 -8.17 63.94 47.13
C MET A 1 -7.14 63.50 46.11
N ARG A 2 -6.86 62.20 46.05
CA ARG A 2 -5.94 61.56 45.04
C ARG A 2 -6.76 60.61 44.19
N SER A 3 -6.85 60.94 42.90
CA SER A 3 -7.55 60.20 41.85
C SER A 3 -6.76 58.92 41.51
N VAL A 4 -7.40 57.77 41.58
CA VAL A 4 -6.84 56.48 41.18
C VAL A 4 -7.29 56.21 39.76
N LYS A 5 -6.35 56.27 38.80
CA LYS A 5 -6.57 55.84 37.40
C LYS A 5 -6.58 54.31 37.33
N LYS A 6 -7.71 53.73 36.93
CA LYS A 6 -7.84 52.32 36.58
C LYS A 6 -7.20 52.11 35.19
N ILE A 7 -6.18 51.26 35.16
CA ILE A 7 -5.60 50.75 33.92
C ILE A 7 -6.38 49.49 33.54
N LEU A 8 -7.13 49.54 32.45
CA LEU A 8 -7.75 48.38 31.83
C LEU A 8 -6.68 47.67 30.98
N TRP A 9 -6.34 46.44 31.37
CA TRP A 9 -5.58 45.51 30.53
C TRP A 9 -6.55 44.83 29.57
N SER A 10 -6.40 45.10 28.29
CA SER A 10 -7.11 44.40 27.21
C SER A 10 -6.34 43.14 26.91
N CYS A 11 -6.86 41.99 27.33
CA CYS A 11 -6.37 40.68 26.89
C CYS A 11 -6.83 40.41 25.44
N ALA A 12 -5.94 40.59 24.49
CA ALA A 12 -6.18 40.12 23.13
C ALA A 12 -6.05 38.59 23.14
N VAL A 13 -7.16 37.88 23.06
CA VAL A 13 -7.22 36.45 22.82
C VAL A 13 -6.87 36.22 21.34
N LEU A 14 -5.67 35.72 21.10
CA LEU A 14 -5.25 35.26 19.77
C LEU A 14 -5.98 33.94 19.50
N ALA A 15 -7.05 33.96 18.75
CA ALA A 15 -7.72 32.80 18.25
C ALA A 15 -6.80 32.17 17.17
N VAL A 16 -6.08 31.12 17.56
CA VAL A 16 -5.43 30.23 16.60
C VAL A 16 -6.53 29.48 15.86
N VAL A 17 -6.85 29.96 14.67
CA VAL A 17 -7.70 29.23 13.73
C VAL A 17 -6.91 28.00 13.28
N CYS A 18 -7.09 26.89 14.00
CA CYS A 18 -6.66 25.58 13.54
C CYS A 18 -7.50 25.30 12.28
N GLY A 19 -6.88 25.43 11.12
CA GLY A 19 -7.49 25.07 9.84
C GLY A 19 -7.74 23.56 9.83
N CYS A 20 -8.91 23.15 10.33
CA CYS A 20 -9.45 21.85 10.03
C CYS A 20 -9.67 21.80 8.52
N THR A 21 -8.72 21.20 7.77
CA THR A 21 -9.03 20.70 6.45
C THR A 21 -10.26 19.81 6.62
N LYS A 22 -11.37 20.21 6.01
CA LYS A 22 -12.58 19.39 5.98
C LYS A 22 -12.17 18.02 5.48
N LEU A 23 -12.28 17.01 6.34
CA LEU A 23 -12.31 15.62 5.93
C LEU A 23 -13.41 15.55 4.87
N GLU A 24 -13.02 15.30 3.63
CA GLU A 24 -14.01 15.11 2.58
C GLU A 24 -14.97 14.01 3.04
N THR A 25 -16.25 14.26 2.90
CA THR A 25 -17.29 13.30 3.26
C THR A 25 -17.01 11.99 2.56
N PRO A 26 -17.08 10.86 3.27
CA PRO A 26 -16.88 9.55 2.65
C PRO A 26 -17.80 9.42 1.44
N PRO A 27 -17.33 8.75 0.36
CA PRO A 27 -18.10 8.60 -0.85
C PRO A 27 -19.50 8.05 -0.54
N ASN A 28 -20.52 8.61 -1.19
CA ASN A 28 -21.91 8.20 -1.02
C ASN A 28 -22.03 6.69 -1.29
N LYS A 29 -22.53 5.93 -0.32
CA LYS A 29 -22.73 4.47 -0.41
C LYS A 29 -23.57 4.01 -1.61
N ASN A 30 -24.29 4.93 -2.24
CA ASN A 30 -25.19 4.66 -3.37
C ASN A 30 -24.58 5.03 -4.74
N GLN A 31 -23.29 5.39 -4.81
CA GLN A 31 -22.66 5.70 -6.09
C GLN A 31 -21.99 4.43 -6.62
N PRO A 32 -22.44 3.86 -7.75
CA PRO A 32 -21.87 2.62 -8.26
C PRO A 32 -20.42 2.87 -8.70
N SER A 33 -19.51 1.98 -8.27
CA SER A 33 -18.30 1.68 -9.04
C SER A 33 -18.78 0.98 -10.32
N GLY A 34 -18.09 1.16 -11.43
CA GLY A 34 -18.54 0.63 -12.74
C GLY A 34 -18.78 -0.88 -12.82
N ASP A 35 -18.41 -1.66 -11.78
CA ASP A 35 -18.67 -3.10 -11.62
C ASP A 35 -19.83 -3.42 -10.65
N GLY A 36 -20.49 -2.41 -10.10
CA GLY A 36 -21.60 -2.57 -9.16
C GLY A 36 -21.21 -2.98 -7.73
N THR A 37 -19.92 -3.26 -7.43
CA THR A 37 -19.48 -3.66 -6.08
C THR A 37 -19.37 -2.47 -5.14
N GLY A 38 -19.28 -1.27 -5.68
CA GLY A 38 -19.02 -0.05 -4.94
C GLY A 38 -17.55 0.07 -4.48
N VAL A 39 -16.66 -0.75 -5.02
CA VAL A 39 -15.21 -0.73 -4.78
C VAL A 39 -14.50 -0.29 -6.06
N TYR A 40 -13.59 0.68 -5.95
CA TYR A 40 -12.79 1.11 -7.09
C TYR A 40 -11.56 0.21 -7.24
N LYS A 41 -11.24 -0.21 -8.48
CA LYS A 41 -10.01 -0.95 -8.80
C LYS A 41 -8.77 -0.05 -8.68
N VAL A 42 -8.63 0.59 -7.53
CA VAL A 42 -7.55 1.51 -7.14
C VAL A 42 -6.80 0.90 -5.97
N VAL A 43 -5.47 0.89 -6.04
CA VAL A 43 -4.59 0.46 -4.96
C VAL A 43 -3.90 1.67 -4.38
N ALA A 44 -4.07 1.87 -3.08
CA ALA A 44 -3.43 2.95 -2.35
C ALA A 44 -2.00 2.53 -1.97
N HIS A 45 -0.99 3.14 -2.61
CA HIS A 45 0.42 2.92 -2.29
C HIS A 45 0.70 3.34 -0.84
N ARG A 46 1.13 2.39 -0.01
CA ARG A 46 1.34 2.57 1.44
C ARG A 46 0.18 3.25 2.14
N GLY A 47 -1.06 2.95 1.71
CA GLY A 47 -2.26 3.55 2.24
C GLY A 47 -2.63 4.92 1.67
N GLY A 48 -1.97 5.40 0.60
CA GLY A 48 -2.20 6.74 0.02
C GLY A 48 -1.60 7.86 0.86
N TYR A 49 -0.47 7.59 1.50
CA TYR A 49 0.16 8.45 2.51
C TYR A 49 0.51 9.85 1.99
N GLN A 50 0.82 10.01 0.70
CA GLN A 50 1.21 11.30 0.13
C GLN A 50 0.03 12.30 0.09
N GLU A 51 -1.20 11.82 -0.09
CA GLU A 51 -2.36 12.72 -0.11
C GLU A 51 -3.06 12.85 1.26
N CYS A 52 -2.98 11.85 2.13
CA CYS A 52 -3.72 11.85 3.39
C CYS A 52 -2.97 12.45 4.59
N ALA A 53 -1.72 12.90 4.40
CA ALA A 53 -0.85 13.45 5.45
C ALA A 53 -0.70 12.52 6.68
N ARG A 54 -0.76 11.19 6.47
CA ARG A 54 -0.54 10.14 7.49
C ARG A 54 0.76 9.43 7.19
N PRO A 55 1.44 8.85 8.18
CA PRO A 55 2.64 8.06 7.92
C PRO A 55 2.35 6.94 6.91
N ASP A 56 3.31 6.68 6.02
CA ASP A 56 3.27 5.52 5.16
C ASP A 56 3.23 4.21 5.98
N CYS A 57 2.66 3.17 5.43
CA CYS A 57 2.56 1.86 6.10
C CYS A 57 2.00 1.91 7.53
N SER A 58 1.13 2.90 7.85
CA SER A 58 0.50 3.06 9.17
C SER A 58 -0.92 2.47 9.19
N ILE A 59 -1.42 2.18 10.40
CA ILE A 59 -2.84 1.80 10.56
C ILE A 59 -3.76 2.94 10.13
N SER A 60 -3.37 4.19 10.36
CA SER A 60 -4.17 5.35 9.94
C SER A 60 -4.21 5.51 8.42
N SER A 61 -3.13 5.26 7.68
CA SER A 61 -3.15 5.28 6.21
C SER A 61 -3.93 4.09 5.63
N LEU A 62 -3.84 2.89 6.23
CA LEU A 62 -4.68 1.74 5.88
C LEU A 62 -6.17 2.07 6.00
N LYS A 63 -6.59 2.69 7.12
CA LYS A 63 -7.98 3.11 7.34
C LYS A 63 -8.43 4.18 6.35
N TYR A 64 -7.53 5.05 5.90
CA TYR A 64 -7.82 6.02 4.85
C TYR A 64 -8.15 5.32 3.52
N ALA A 65 -7.36 4.35 3.09
CA ALA A 65 -7.62 3.57 1.89
C ALA A 65 -8.97 2.80 1.97
N ILE A 66 -9.31 2.24 3.15
CA ILE A 66 -10.61 1.60 3.39
C ILE A 66 -11.75 2.61 3.21
N MET A 67 -11.64 3.81 3.80
CA MET A 67 -12.64 4.86 3.70
C MET A 67 -12.90 5.28 2.25
N LEU A 68 -11.86 5.32 1.42
CA LEU A 68 -11.96 5.61 -0.01
C LEU A 68 -12.55 4.46 -0.83
N ARG A 69 -12.76 3.28 -0.25
CA ARG A 69 -13.25 2.08 -0.92
C ARG A 69 -12.29 1.60 -2.01
N CYS A 70 -10.99 1.69 -1.75
CA CYS A 70 -9.97 1.12 -2.62
C CYS A 70 -10.11 -0.40 -2.72
N PHE A 71 -9.68 -0.98 -3.83
CA PHE A 71 -9.60 -2.43 -4.02
C PHE A 71 -8.60 -3.06 -3.06
N ALA A 72 -7.46 -2.40 -2.89
CA ALA A 72 -6.43 -2.80 -1.94
C ALA A 72 -5.67 -1.58 -1.39
N SER A 73 -5.06 -1.77 -0.23
CA SER A 73 -3.93 -0.96 0.24
C SER A 73 -2.66 -1.77 0.04
N GLU A 74 -1.63 -1.15 -0.48
CA GLU A 74 -0.32 -1.79 -0.50
C GLU A 74 0.48 -1.35 0.72
N CYS A 75 1.38 -2.23 1.16
CA CYS A 75 2.36 -1.95 2.21
C CYS A 75 3.62 -2.79 2.04
N ASP A 76 4.72 -2.24 2.54
CA ASP A 76 6.03 -2.89 2.55
C ASP A 76 6.17 -3.78 3.77
N ILE A 77 6.77 -4.97 3.60
CA ILE A 77 7.01 -5.91 4.70
C ILE A 77 8.49 -6.27 4.85
N VAL A 78 8.92 -6.39 6.12
CA VAL A 78 10.28 -6.83 6.50
C VAL A 78 10.22 -7.83 7.65
N LEU A 79 11.18 -8.75 7.70
CA LEU A 79 11.33 -9.74 8.78
C LEU A 79 12.08 -9.13 9.96
N THR A 80 11.71 -9.51 11.19
CA THR A 80 12.41 -9.13 12.42
C THR A 80 13.26 -10.25 12.99
N GLY A 81 14.19 -9.91 13.89
CA GLY A 81 15.07 -10.89 14.54
C GLY A 81 14.32 -11.92 15.41
N ASP A 82 13.13 -11.59 15.90
CA ASP A 82 12.24 -12.53 16.63
C ASP A 82 11.26 -13.27 15.69
N ASN A 83 11.54 -13.27 14.39
CA ASN A 83 10.76 -13.99 13.39
C ASN A 83 9.29 -13.54 13.32
N ASP A 84 9.04 -12.25 13.43
CA ASP A 84 7.75 -11.63 13.09
C ASP A 84 7.88 -10.76 11.84
N VAL A 85 6.78 -10.21 11.33
CA VAL A 85 6.75 -9.39 10.13
C VAL A 85 6.24 -8.00 10.47
N LEU A 86 7.10 -6.99 10.31
CA LEU A 86 6.73 -5.58 10.38
C LEU A 86 6.17 -5.09 9.05
N VAL A 87 5.26 -4.13 9.16
CA VAL A 87 4.78 -3.32 8.03
C VAL A 87 5.49 -1.98 8.09
N ALA A 88 6.51 -1.82 7.26
CA ALA A 88 7.33 -0.61 7.20
C ALA A 88 8.10 -0.52 5.90
N HIS A 89 8.21 0.69 5.33
CA HIS A 89 9.19 0.97 4.29
C HIS A 89 10.54 1.29 4.95
N PRO A 90 11.61 0.52 4.70
CA PRO A 90 12.87 0.71 5.37
C PRO A 90 13.53 2.07 5.06
N GLN A 91 13.89 2.80 6.09
CA GLN A 91 14.71 4.01 5.99
C GLN A 91 16.10 3.66 5.46
N SER A 92 16.64 4.48 4.58
CA SER A 92 17.96 4.23 3.93
C SER A 92 18.05 2.83 3.28
N GLY A 93 16.91 2.17 3.00
CA GLY A 93 16.84 0.86 2.36
C GLY A 93 16.96 -0.34 3.31
N TYR A 94 17.23 -0.16 4.62
CA TYR A 94 17.44 -1.29 5.54
C TYR A 94 17.11 -1.01 7.02
N LEU A 95 16.71 0.20 7.41
CA LEU A 95 16.43 0.54 8.81
C LEU A 95 14.94 0.76 9.08
N VAL A 96 14.48 0.39 10.27
CA VAL A 96 13.16 0.73 10.81
C VAL A 96 13.37 1.36 12.18
N ASN A 97 12.91 2.59 12.40
CA ASN A 97 13.19 3.38 13.60
C ASN A 97 14.71 3.47 13.92
N GLY A 98 15.56 3.52 12.88
CA GLY A 98 17.01 3.59 13.03
C GLY A 98 17.70 2.26 13.38
N LEU A 99 16.95 1.15 13.47
CA LEU A 99 17.47 -0.19 13.76
C LEU A 99 17.38 -1.10 12.53
N GLU A 100 18.31 -2.05 12.42
CA GLU A 100 18.26 -3.11 11.41
C GLU A 100 17.22 -4.16 11.85
N PRO A 101 16.06 -4.33 11.14
CA PRO A 101 14.96 -5.14 11.65
C PRO A 101 15.30 -6.61 11.84
N PHE A 102 16.20 -7.17 11.01
CA PHE A 102 16.59 -8.57 11.07
C PHE A 102 17.44 -8.92 12.32
N ASP A 103 18.03 -7.92 12.99
CA ASP A 103 18.82 -8.09 14.22
C ASP A 103 18.06 -7.71 15.50
N HIS A 104 16.84 -7.17 15.36
CA HIS A 104 16.05 -6.65 16.48
C HIS A 104 14.65 -7.23 16.52
N THR A 105 14.12 -7.35 17.73
CA THR A 105 12.73 -7.76 17.97
C THR A 105 11.74 -6.63 17.65
N VAL A 106 10.47 -6.98 17.39
CA VAL A 106 9.38 -6.00 17.29
C VAL A 106 9.33 -5.07 18.51
N ALA A 107 9.56 -5.61 19.70
CA ALA A 107 9.52 -4.84 20.96
C ALA A 107 10.63 -3.79 21.00
N GLU A 108 11.86 -4.14 20.62
CA GLU A 108 13.01 -3.22 20.56
C GLU A 108 12.80 -2.12 19.52
N ILE A 109 12.31 -2.46 18.34
CA ILE A 109 12.03 -1.49 17.25
C ILE A 109 10.94 -0.50 17.69
N ARG A 110 9.89 -0.98 18.37
CA ARG A 110 8.83 -0.10 18.91
C ARG A 110 9.33 0.76 20.07
N ALA A 111 10.26 0.26 20.89
CA ALA A 111 10.87 1.04 21.97
C ALA A 111 11.82 2.14 21.43
N ALA A 112 12.43 1.92 20.27
CA ALA A 112 13.32 2.90 19.64
C ALA A 112 12.58 4.12 19.05
N GLY A 113 11.26 4.00 18.74
CA GLY A 113 10.50 5.13 18.25
C GLY A 113 9.09 4.77 17.79
N THR A 114 8.36 5.82 17.38
CA THR A 114 7.01 5.75 16.81
C THR A 114 6.99 6.35 15.42
N LEU A 115 5.91 6.10 14.68
CA LEU A 115 5.62 6.84 13.45
C LEU A 115 5.37 8.33 13.75
N ALA A 116 5.43 9.18 12.73
CA ALA A 116 5.31 10.63 12.89
C ALA A 116 4.02 11.12 13.59
N ASN A 117 2.98 10.31 13.56
CA ASN A 117 1.70 10.58 14.23
C ASN A 117 1.58 9.94 15.63
N GLY A 118 2.65 9.34 16.16
CA GLY A 118 2.69 8.68 17.46
C GLY A 118 2.20 7.21 17.46
N GLU A 119 1.77 6.67 16.32
CA GLU A 119 1.45 5.24 16.22
C GLU A 119 2.72 4.39 16.36
N PRO A 120 2.66 3.20 17.00
CA PRO A 120 3.75 2.24 16.93
C PRO A 120 3.89 1.70 15.50
N VAL A 121 5.11 1.30 15.10
CA VAL A 121 5.31 0.55 13.85
C VAL A 121 4.44 -0.70 13.89
N PRO A 122 3.54 -0.90 12.91
CA PRO A 122 2.62 -2.02 12.93
C PRO A 122 3.28 -3.32 12.48
N THR A 123 2.72 -4.44 12.93
CA THR A 123 3.01 -5.76 12.39
C THR A 123 2.00 -6.13 11.30
N LEU A 124 2.31 -7.15 10.50
CA LEU A 124 1.35 -7.73 9.54
C LEU A 124 0.06 -8.19 10.24
N ARG A 125 0.18 -8.72 11.46
CA ARG A 125 -0.99 -9.14 12.26
C ARG A 125 -1.91 -7.95 12.60
N ASP A 126 -1.35 -6.78 12.86
CA ASP A 126 -2.14 -5.58 13.17
C ASP A 126 -2.94 -5.12 11.92
N PHE A 127 -2.33 -5.16 10.74
CA PHE A 127 -3.01 -4.87 9.47
C PHE A 127 -4.13 -5.86 9.17
N ILE A 128 -3.85 -7.17 9.31
CA ILE A 128 -4.85 -8.22 9.05
C ILE A 128 -6.04 -8.10 10.01
N ARG A 129 -5.83 -7.77 11.30
CA ARG A 129 -6.93 -7.56 12.25
C ARG A 129 -7.86 -6.42 11.81
N VAL A 130 -7.31 -5.31 11.31
CA VAL A 130 -8.12 -4.20 10.78
C VAL A 130 -8.94 -4.64 9.56
N LEU A 131 -8.34 -5.43 8.68
CA LEU A 131 -9.01 -5.89 7.45
C LEU A 131 -10.05 -6.98 7.70
N GLN A 132 -9.90 -7.77 8.76
CA GLN A 132 -10.87 -8.79 9.15
C GLN A 132 -12.05 -8.25 9.96
N ASP A 133 -11.93 -7.02 10.46
CA ASP A 133 -13.02 -6.36 11.18
C ASP A 133 -14.08 -5.84 10.18
N PRO A 134 -15.30 -6.41 10.17
CA PRO A 134 -16.34 -6.02 9.22
C PRO A 134 -16.88 -4.59 9.44
N GLU A 135 -16.68 -4.00 10.64
CA GLU A 135 -17.07 -2.62 10.89
C GLU A 135 -16.02 -1.65 10.33
N LEU A 136 -14.73 -2.02 10.40
CA LEU A 136 -13.65 -1.23 9.86
C LEU A 136 -13.49 -1.41 8.33
N ASN A 137 -13.63 -2.63 7.84
CA ASN A 137 -13.47 -2.99 6.41
C ASN A 137 -14.76 -3.57 5.81
N PRO A 138 -15.86 -2.82 5.76
CA PRO A 138 -17.18 -3.32 5.32
C PRO A 138 -17.24 -3.69 3.82
N HIS A 139 -16.23 -3.29 3.04
CA HIS A 139 -16.17 -3.53 1.60
C HIS A 139 -15.17 -4.63 1.22
N GLY A 140 -14.50 -5.25 2.19
CA GLY A 140 -13.55 -6.32 1.96
C GLY A 140 -12.30 -5.87 1.19
N MET A 141 -11.79 -4.65 1.47
CA MET A 141 -10.54 -4.17 0.90
C MET A 141 -9.42 -5.16 1.19
N ARG A 142 -8.56 -5.40 0.20
CA ARG A 142 -7.44 -6.34 0.28
C ARG A 142 -6.13 -5.66 0.71
N LEU A 143 -5.13 -6.46 0.99
CA LEU A 143 -3.77 -6.04 1.30
C LEU A 143 -2.80 -6.61 0.26
N TRP A 144 -2.02 -5.73 -0.35
CA TRP A 144 -0.91 -6.12 -1.22
C TRP A 144 0.41 -5.92 -0.48
N LEU A 145 1.20 -6.98 -0.39
CA LEU A 145 2.41 -7.07 0.41
C LEU A 145 3.64 -7.00 -0.47
N ASP A 146 4.31 -5.84 -0.50
CA ASP A 146 5.60 -5.70 -1.16
C ASP A 146 6.70 -6.27 -0.26
N VAL A 147 7.28 -7.37 -0.69
CA VAL A 147 8.38 -8.04 0.03
C VAL A 147 9.66 -7.26 -0.19
N LYS A 148 10.13 -6.53 0.82
CA LYS A 148 11.30 -5.66 0.64
C LYS A 148 12.62 -6.41 0.56
N ARG A 149 13.42 -6.02 -0.42
CA ARG A 149 14.85 -6.30 -0.45
C ARG A 149 15.54 -5.26 0.42
N LEU A 150 16.27 -5.72 1.43
CA LEU A 150 17.07 -4.81 2.24
C LEU A 150 18.39 -4.50 1.54
N THR A 151 18.67 -3.22 1.31
CA THR A 151 19.86 -2.78 0.60
C THR A 151 20.65 -1.77 1.43
N LYS A 152 21.97 -1.97 1.51
CA LYS A 152 22.90 -1.04 2.15
C LYS A 152 23.95 -0.62 1.14
N ASN A 153 24.12 0.67 0.93
CA ASN A 153 25.02 1.22 -0.11
C ASN A 153 24.74 0.73 -1.53
N GLY A 154 23.46 0.41 -1.84
CA GLY A 154 23.03 -0.10 -3.15
C GLY A 154 23.19 -1.60 -3.34
N GLU A 155 23.78 -2.32 -2.40
CA GLU A 155 23.93 -3.78 -2.41
C GLU A 155 22.89 -4.45 -1.52
N GLU A 156 22.33 -5.57 -1.97
CA GLU A 156 21.40 -6.37 -1.17
C GLU A 156 22.14 -7.03 0.00
N ILE A 157 21.63 -6.86 1.22
CA ILE A 157 22.27 -7.38 2.43
C ILE A 157 22.20 -8.90 2.47
N ASP A 158 21.00 -9.46 2.25
CA ASP A 158 20.77 -10.91 2.19
C ASP A 158 19.48 -11.22 1.45
N VAL A 159 19.58 -11.97 0.36
CA VAL A 159 18.42 -12.43 -0.43
C VAL A 159 17.51 -13.35 0.39
N ASN A 160 18.06 -14.11 1.32
CA ASN A 160 17.29 -15.02 2.18
C ASN A 160 16.37 -14.24 3.13
N HIS A 161 16.73 -13.00 3.50
CA HIS A 161 15.87 -12.16 4.32
C HIS A 161 14.50 -11.97 3.64
N SER A 162 14.47 -11.58 2.38
CA SER A 162 13.23 -11.38 1.62
C SER A 162 12.44 -12.69 1.43
N ILE A 163 13.13 -13.79 1.15
CA ILE A 163 12.50 -15.12 1.04
C ILE A 163 11.88 -15.53 2.38
N ASN A 164 12.59 -15.37 3.48
CA ASN A 164 12.11 -15.71 4.81
C ASN A 164 10.97 -14.78 5.26
N ALA A 165 11.03 -13.48 4.95
CA ALA A 165 9.95 -12.54 5.19
C ALA A 165 8.66 -12.95 4.46
N CYS A 166 8.78 -13.37 3.19
CA CYS A 166 7.66 -13.88 2.40
C CYS A 166 7.05 -15.13 3.03
N TYR A 167 7.86 -16.13 3.39
CA TYR A 167 7.36 -17.36 3.99
C TYR A 167 6.76 -17.13 5.37
N ARG A 168 7.39 -16.28 6.20
CA ARG A 168 6.82 -15.95 7.51
C ARG A 168 5.50 -15.21 7.39
N ALA A 169 5.39 -14.30 6.44
CA ALA A 169 4.12 -13.65 6.11
C ALA A 169 3.04 -14.66 5.69
N CYS A 170 3.39 -15.65 4.85
CA CYS A 170 2.46 -16.73 4.48
C CYS A 170 1.96 -17.52 5.69
N GLU A 171 2.84 -17.85 6.64
CA GLU A 171 2.47 -18.55 7.87
C GLU A 171 1.48 -17.70 8.70
N ILE A 172 1.78 -16.40 8.92
CA ILE A 172 0.91 -15.47 9.65
C ILE A 172 -0.46 -15.37 8.96
N ILE A 173 -0.49 -15.20 7.64
CA ILE A 173 -1.72 -15.10 6.87
C ILE A 173 -2.57 -16.38 7.02
N LYS A 174 -1.93 -17.56 6.98
CA LYS A 174 -2.59 -18.84 7.16
C LYS A 174 -3.10 -19.03 8.59
N GLU A 175 -2.28 -18.72 9.61
CA GLU A 175 -2.67 -18.72 11.02
C GLU A 175 -3.91 -17.85 11.28
N MET A 176 -3.97 -16.68 10.66
CA MET A 176 -5.08 -15.73 10.77
C MET A 176 -6.24 -16.02 9.80
N LYS A 177 -6.14 -17.02 8.93
CA LYS A 177 -7.15 -17.37 7.90
C LYS A 177 -7.44 -16.19 6.96
N ALA A 178 -6.42 -15.45 6.57
CA ALA A 178 -6.52 -14.20 5.79
C ALA A 178 -6.08 -14.36 4.32
N GLN A 179 -6.00 -15.59 3.79
CA GLN A 179 -5.49 -15.84 2.42
C GLN A 179 -6.29 -15.10 1.33
N SER A 180 -7.59 -14.94 1.52
CA SER A 180 -8.45 -14.21 0.57
C SER A 180 -8.26 -12.69 0.62
N LEU A 181 -7.65 -12.17 1.69
CA LEU A 181 -7.41 -10.75 1.90
C LEU A 181 -6.04 -10.29 1.43
N CYS A 182 -5.07 -11.19 1.29
CA CYS A 182 -3.67 -10.84 1.03
C CYS A 182 -3.20 -11.34 -0.33
N GLU A 183 -2.38 -10.52 -1.00
CA GLU A 183 -1.65 -10.88 -2.22
C GLU A 183 -0.22 -10.35 -2.11
N PHE A 184 0.77 -11.06 -2.67
CA PHE A 184 2.15 -10.60 -2.64
C PHE A 184 2.53 -9.85 -3.90
N LEU A 185 3.40 -8.85 -3.74
CA LEU A 185 4.17 -8.20 -4.80
C LEU A 185 5.61 -8.67 -4.64
N ILE A 186 6.11 -9.46 -5.61
CA ILE A 186 7.47 -9.97 -5.53
C ILE A 186 8.38 -9.08 -6.39
N PRO A 187 9.38 -8.43 -5.75
CA PRO A 187 10.24 -7.48 -6.41
C PRO A 187 11.20 -8.14 -7.41
N THR A 188 11.93 -7.29 -8.07
CA THR A 188 12.91 -7.59 -9.10
C THR A 188 14.03 -8.52 -8.66
N GLY A 189 14.35 -9.41 -9.56
CA GLY A 189 15.40 -10.39 -9.45
C GLY A 189 14.78 -11.78 -9.45
N GLY A 190 15.00 -12.53 -10.54
CA GLY A 190 14.43 -13.87 -10.75
C GLY A 190 14.64 -14.82 -9.58
N SER A 191 15.67 -14.59 -8.76
CA SER A 191 16.00 -15.45 -7.63
C SER A 191 14.89 -15.56 -6.57
N ILE A 192 14.23 -14.44 -6.18
CA ILE A 192 13.19 -14.49 -5.16
C ILE A 192 11.90 -15.06 -5.73
N PHE A 193 11.46 -14.55 -6.87
CA PHE A 193 10.21 -14.99 -7.49
C PHE A 193 10.19 -16.49 -7.76
N ASP A 194 11.23 -17.03 -8.39
CA ASP A 194 11.31 -18.44 -8.74
C ASP A 194 11.34 -19.36 -7.50
N VAL A 195 11.93 -18.88 -6.40
CA VAL A 195 11.98 -19.66 -5.14
C VAL A 195 10.63 -19.69 -4.43
N VAL A 196 9.90 -18.56 -4.40
CA VAL A 196 8.70 -18.45 -3.56
C VAL A 196 7.40 -18.78 -4.30
N ARG A 197 7.34 -18.62 -5.63
CA ARG A 197 6.12 -18.68 -6.44
C ARG A 197 5.26 -19.90 -6.17
N ASP A 198 5.82 -21.08 -6.40
CA ASP A 198 5.02 -22.32 -6.35
C ASP A 198 4.53 -22.60 -4.94
N LYS A 199 5.38 -22.37 -3.93
CA LYS A 199 5.00 -22.56 -2.53
C LYS A 199 3.93 -21.59 -2.08
N VAL A 200 4.04 -20.31 -2.44
CA VAL A 200 3.04 -19.28 -2.11
C VAL A 200 1.69 -19.59 -2.76
N ILE A 201 1.69 -19.91 -4.05
CA ILE A 201 0.44 -20.15 -4.78
C ILE A 201 -0.17 -21.50 -4.44
N ASP A 202 0.60 -22.57 -4.47
CA ASP A 202 0.06 -23.94 -4.42
C ASP A 202 -0.11 -24.47 -2.99
N GLU A 203 0.81 -24.14 -2.06
CA GLU A 203 0.74 -24.63 -0.68
C GLU A 203 -0.02 -23.66 0.24
N TYR A 204 0.30 -22.34 0.17
CA TYR A 204 -0.34 -21.36 1.03
C TYR A 204 -1.65 -20.81 0.46
N ARG A 205 -1.91 -21.01 -0.83
CA ARG A 205 -3.13 -20.54 -1.53
C ARG A 205 -3.26 -19.02 -1.49
N ILE A 206 -2.14 -18.32 -1.69
CA ILE A 206 -2.07 -16.86 -1.74
C ILE A 206 -1.65 -16.45 -3.14
N ASN A 207 -2.34 -15.48 -3.75
CA ASN A 207 -1.97 -14.96 -5.06
C ASN A 207 -0.71 -14.09 -4.95
N LEU A 208 0.06 -14.03 -6.04
CA LEU A 208 1.20 -13.14 -6.12
C LEU A 208 1.37 -12.50 -7.50
N ALA A 209 1.97 -11.32 -7.50
CA ALA A 209 2.42 -10.61 -8.68
C ALA A 209 3.89 -10.83 -8.96
N TRP A 210 4.24 -10.83 -10.24
CA TRP A 210 5.62 -10.67 -10.68
C TRP A 210 5.83 -9.24 -11.20
N MET A 211 6.76 -8.51 -10.58
CA MET A 211 6.94 -7.07 -10.84
C MET A 211 7.92 -6.76 -11.97
N THR A 212 8.63 -7.73 -12.50
CA THR A 212 9.72 -7.49 -13.46
C THR A 212 9.63 -8.21 -14.78
N CYS A 213 8.83 -9.25 -14.87
CA CYS A 213 8.64 -9.93 -16.13
C CYS A 213 7.86 -9.01 -17.10
N THR A 214 8.43 -8.78 -18.29
CA THR A 214 7.80 -7.96 -19.32
C THR A 214 7.18 -8.76 -20.44
N HIS A 215 7.29 -10.10 -20.42
CA HIS A 215 6.69 -10.96 -21.46
C HIS A 215 5.39 -11.59 -20.94
N PRO A 216 4.23 -11.31 -21.57
CA PRO A 216 2.93 -11.81 -21.07
C PRO A 216 2.85 -13.32 -20.87
N ASP A 217 3.49 -14.11 -21.74
CA ASP A 217 3.40 -15.57 -21.70
C ASP A 217 4.15 -16.22 -20.53
N ASN A 218 4.99 -15.47 -19.81
CA ASN A 218 5.86 -16.02 -18.77
C ASN A 218 5.23 -16.03 -17.36
N TYR A 219 4.02 -15.47 -17.19
CA TYR A 219 3.43 -15.30 -15.86
C TYR A 219 2.90 -16.58 -15.20
N GLY A 220 2.50 -17.57 -15.99
CA GLY A 220 1.93 -18.81 -15.44
C GLY A 220 0.71 -18.53 -14.57
N LYS A 221 0.79 -18.86 -13.27
CA LYS A 221 -0.28 -18.58 -12.28
C LYS A 221 -0.20 -17.21 -11.61
N ALA A 222 0.91 -16.48 -11.83
CA ALA A 222 1.10 -15.15 -11.27
C ALA A 222 0.37 -14.09 -12.10
N TRP A 223 0.24 -12.89 -11.55
CA TRP A 223 -0.28 -11.73 -12.26
C TRP A 223 0.79 -10.64 -12.43
N ALA A 224 0.54 -9.68 -13.30
CA ALA A 224 1.51 -8.64 -13.65
C ALA A 224 1.30 -7.38 -12.81
N GLN A 225 2.35 -6.94 -12.08
CA GLN A 225 2.46 -5.61 -11.48
C GLN A 225 3.62 -4.88 -12.15
N LEU A 226 3.33 -3.93 -13.05
CA LEU A 226 4.36 -3.30 -13.87
C LEU A 226 4.31 -1.78 -13.75
N SER A 227 5.49 -1.15 -13.83
CA SER A 227 5.57 0.31 -13.83
C SER A 227 4.94 0.90 -15.09
N TYR A 228 4.43 2.13 -14.97
CA TYR A 228 3.86 2.87 -16.09
C TYR A 228 4.79 2.87 -17.30
N ASP A 229 6.08 3.17 -17.12
CA ASP A 229 7.05 3.25 -18.21
C ASP A 229 7.25 1.93 -18.95
N LYS A 230 7.08 0.79 -18.27
CA LYS A 230 7.19 -0.54 -18.91
C LYS A 230 5.98 -0.91 -19.76
N ILE A 231 4.86 -0.24 -19.59
CA ILE A 231 3.58 -0.56 -20.26
C ILE A 231 3.16 0.54 -21.23
N PHE A 232 3.50 1.80 -20.96
CA PHE A 232 3.11 2.97 -21.74
C PHE A 232 4.30 3.77 -22.27
N GLY A 233 5.53 3.43 -21.92
CA GLY A 233 6.72 4.14 -22.39
C GLY A 233 7.01 3.88 -23.88
N ASP A 234 7.74 4.78 -24.53
CA ASP A 234 8.00 4.79 -25.97
C ASP A 234 8.71 3.53 -26.51
N ASN A 235 9.42 2.80 -25.63
CA ASN A 235 10.20 1.61 -26.01
C ASN A 235 9.62 0.32 -25.45
N THR A 236 8.32 0.28 -25.14
CA THR A 236 7.68 -0.94 -24.63
C THR A 236 7.50 -1.98 -25.72
N ALA A 237 7.91 -3.22 -25.43
CA ALA A 237 7.67 -4.34 -26.35
C ALA A 237 6.22 -4.82 -26.30
N TYR A 238 5.53 -4.64 -25.16
CA TYR A 238 4.17 -5.11 -24.89
C TYR A 238 3.38 -4.04 -24.16
N GLY A 239 2.26 -3.62 -24.73
CA GLY A 239 1.32 -2.67 -24.13
C GLY A 239 0.23 -3.37 -23.28
N PRO A 240 -0.71 -2.61 -22.68
CA PRO A 240 -1.74 -3.18 -21.81
C PRO A 240 -2.58 -4.27 -22.49
N MET A 241 -2.87 -4.12 -23.78
CA MET A 241 -3.72 -5.06 -24.51
C MET A 241 -3.04 -6.41 -24.75
N ASP A 242 -1.71 -6.48 -24.78
CA ASP A 242 -0.99 -7.76 -24.92
C ASP A 242 -1.19 -8.64 -23.68
N TYR A 243 -1.08 -8.05 -22.47
CA TYR A 243 -1.36 -8.76 -21.21
C TYR A 243 -2.83 -9.17 -21.10
N ILE A 244 -3.74 -8.25 -21.39
CA ILE A 244 -5.19 -8.50 -21.36
C ILE A 244 -5.57 -9.64 -22.33
N SER A 245 -5.01 -9.64 -23.55
CA SER A 245 -5.28 -10.67 -24.57
C SER A 245 -4.67 -12.03 -24.20
N ALA A 246 -3.54 -12.03 -23.51
CA ALA A 246 -2.92 -13.24 -22.97
C ALA A 246 -3.63 -13.76 -21.69
N GLY A 247 -4.65 -13.06 -21.19
CA GLY A 247 -5.37 -13.45 -19.98
C GLY A 247 -4.61 -13.20 -18.69
N VAL A 248 -3.53 -12.40 -18.73
CA VAL A 248 -2.72 -12.04 -17.57
C VAL A 248 -3.35 -10.83 -16.86
N PRO A 249 -3.81 -10.96 -15.62
CA PRO A 249 -4.31 -9.81 -14.87
C PRO A 249 -3.18 -8.79 -14.69
N LEU A 250 -3.44 -7.53 -15.07
CA LEU A 250 -2.45 -6.46 -15.07
C LEU A 250 -2.82 -5.34 -14.10
N SER A 251 -1.89 -4.93 -13.27
CA SER A 251 -1.93 -3.67 -12.51
C SER A 251 -0.74 -2.79 -12.91
N VAL A 252 -0.94 -1.48 -12.95
CA VAL A 252 0.07 -0.51 -13.38
C VAL A 252 0.41 0.44 -12.22
N TYR A 253 1.72 0.68 -11.99
CA TYR A 253 2.27 1.59 -10.97
C TYR A 253 3.43 2.44 -11.53
N ASN A 254 3.80 3.61 -10.99
CA ASN A 254 2.90 4.45 -10.20
C ASN A 254 2.14 5.35 -11.17
N VAL A 255 0.84 5.52 -10.93
CA VAL A 255 -0.02 6.38 -11.75
C VAL A 255 -0.42 7.56 -10.87
N ASP A 256 0.40 8.63 -10.86
CA ASP A 256 0.36 9.64 -9.80
C ASP A 256 -0.06 11.04 -10.28
N ASP A 257 0.15 11.35 -11.54
CA ASP A 257 -0.19 12.65 -12.14
C ASP A 257 -1.36 12.54 -13.14
N ASP A 258 -1.81 13.70 -13.63
CA ASP A 258 -2.95 13.77 -14.55
C ASP A 258 -2.68 13.08 -15.88
N GLU A 259 -1.47 13.19 -16.40
CA GLU A 259 -1.06 12.61 -17.67
C GLU A 259 -1.09 11.07 -17.61
N THR A 260 -0.44 10.49 -16.62
CA THR A 260 -0.41 9.04 -16.42
C THR A 260 -1.80 8.48 -16.08
N MET A 261 -2.61 9.20 -15.28
CA MET A 261 -4.00 8.82 -14.99
C MET A 261 -4.84 8.79 -16.26
N ASP A 262 -4.77 9.85 -17.08
CA ASP A 262 -5.57 9.96 -18.31
C ASP A 262 -5.18 8.91 -19.36
N ALA A 263 -3.90 8.51 -19.41
CA ALA A 263 -3.43 7.43 -20.27
C ALA A 263 -3.91 6.03 -19.83
N VAL A 264 -4.02 5.78 -18.52
CA VAL A 264 -4.35 4.45 -17.98
C VAL A 264 -5.87 4.23 -17.83
N ILE A 265 -6.65 5.26 -17.51
CA ILE A 265 -8.10 5.15 -17.27
C ILE A 265 -8.88 4.48 -18.41
N PRO A 266 -8.57 4.66 -19.72
CA PRO A 266 -9.25 3.94 -20.80
C PRO A 266 -9.19 2.41 -20.68
N TYR A 267 -8.18 1.88 -20.00
CA TYR A 267 -8.00 0.44 -19.76
C TYR A 267 -8.62 -0.04 -18.44
N TYR A 268 -9.09 0.88 -17.58
CA TYR A 268 -9.59 0.59 -16.23
C TYR A 268 -10.55 -0.60 -16.16
N PRO A 269 -11.55 -0.78 -17.03
CA PRO A 269 -12.47 -1.91 -16.95
C PRO A 269 -11.80 -3.28 -17.09
N LYS A 270 -10.66 -3.33 -17.79
CA LYS A 270 -9.93 -4.57 -18.10
C LYS A 270 -8.72 -4.81 -17.18
N LEU A 271 -8.26 -3.79 -16.48
CA LEU A 271 -7.16 -3.92 -15.51
C LEU A 271 -7.60 -4.65 -14.25
N LYS A 272 -6.66 -5.30 -13.57
CA LYS A 272 -6.83 -5.79 -12.20
C LYS A 272 -6.99 -4.61 -11.24
N ALA A 273 -6.11 -3.61 -11.32
CA ALA A 273 -6.18 -2.37 -10.56
C ALA A 273 -5.22 -1.31 -11.13
N ILE A 274 -5.39 -0.06 -10.68
CA ILE A 274 -4.44 1.04 -10.89
C ILE A 274 -3.84 1.42 -9.53
N PHE A 275 -2.51 1.47 -9.47
CA PHE A 275 -1.74 1.68 -8.26
C PHE A 275 -1.19 3.11 -8.21
N THR A 276 -1.47 3.85 -7.11
CA THR A 276 -1.18 5.28 -7.02
C THR A 276 -0.91 5.76 -5.59
N ASN A 277 -0.12 6.82 -5.48
CA ASN A 277 0.04 7.61 -4.26
C ASN A 277 -1.16 8.53 -3.95
N TYR A 278 -2.04 8.77 -4.96
CA TYR A 278 -3.14 9.74 -4.90
C TYR A 278 -4.49 9.07 -5.19
N PRO A 279 -4.92 8.09 -4.36
CA PRO A 279 -6.12 7.30 -4.62
C PRO A 279 -7.40 8.13 -4.68
N SER A 280 -7.56 9.20 -3.88
CA SER A 280 -8.78 10.02 -3.95
C SER A 280 -8.86 10.81 -5.26
N LYS A 281 -7.72 11.34 -5.72
CA LYS A 281 -7.62 12.04 -7.02
C LYS A 281 -7.99 11.11 -8.18
N LEU A 282 -7.44 9.89 -8.19
CA LEU A 282 -7.75 8.91 -9.23
C LEU A 282 -9.23 8.50 -9.20
N ILE A 283 -9.79 8.26 -8.01
CA ILE A 283 -11.22 7.94 -7.84
C ILE A 283 -12.11 9.09 -8.36
N GLN A 284 -11.76 10.35 -8.13
CA GLN A 284 -12.50 11.49 -8.66
C GLN A 284 -12.48 11.51 -10.19
N LYS A 285 -11.33 11.24 -10.82
CA LYS A 285 -11.22 11.13 -12.29
C LYS A 285 -12.06 9.97 -12.85
N LEU A 286 -12.02 8.81 -12.19
CA LEU A 286 -12.83 7.65 -12.58
C LEU A 286 -14.33 7.99 -12.53
N ARG A 287 -14.80 8.65 -11.46
CA ARG A 287 -16.18 9.12 -11.34
C ARG A 287 -16.58 10.09 -12.44
N ALA A 288 -15.71 11.03 -12.78
CA ALA A 288 -15.96 12.00 -13.84
C ALA A 288 -16.13 11.32 -15.21
N GLN A 289 -15.58 10.12 -15.39
CA GLN A 289 -15.72 9.30 -16.60
C GLN A 289 -16.82 8.23 -16.49
N GLY A 290 -17.61 8.22 -15.41
CA GLY A 290 -18.78 7.34 -15.26
C GLY A 290 -18.48 5.96 -14.65
N TYR A 291 -17.29 5.77 -14.08
CA TYR A 291 -16.93 4.54 -13.35
C TYR A 291 -17.34 4.57 -11.88
#